data_f19c23adc31506d3d232f03e1098e7f9
#
_entry.id   f19c23adc31506d3d232f03e1098e7f9
#
_cell.length_a   1.000
_cell.length_b   1.000
_cell.length_c   1.000
_cell.angle_alpha   90.00
_cell.angle_beta   90.00
_cell.angle_gamma   90.00
#
_symmetry.space_group_name_H-M   'P 1'
#
loop_
_entity.id
_entity.type
_entity.pdbx_description
1 polymer ?
#
loop_
_entity_poly.entity_id
_entity_poly.type
_entity_poly.pdbx_seq_one_letter_code
_entity_poly.pdbx_strand_id
1 'polypeptide(L)'
;GYWPHHAVSHVMEMTGRPQEGLKWMDSREALWNGANCNNRVHIWWHKALFFIELGQFDEALAIYDDEILPVMRPVATQLCNPTALLWRLELLGLDAGSRWQDLLPLWHEQLAGMYSPFNEIHAAMSALKANDCPAYNSILKNMKSRGQGNNELAPAYNEVAVPIAEAMNKFVNGDYKEALDNLLPVQGSLWRMGGSIAQRDLIEWTMVEAGIRAGEKNVAMSLVNERLSSRPDSVINARFMGNLGE
;
A
#
# COMPACT_ATOMS: atom_id res chain seq x y z
N GLY A 1 -24.47 -7.88 -7.48
CA GLY A 1 -23.29 -7.14 -7.94
C GLY A 1 -22.27 -6.98 -6.82
N TYR A 2 -21.00 -6.78 -7.09
CA TYR A 2 -19.90 -6.75 -6.13
C TYR A 2 -19.79 -5.46 -5.28
N TRP A 3 -20.37 -4.35 -5.74
CA TRP A 3 -20.24 -3.04 -5.06
C TRP A 3 -20.67 -3.04 -3.59
N PRO A 4 -21.82 -3.65 -3.19
CA PRO A 4 -22.18 -3.69 -1.78
C PRO A 4 -21.16 -4.44 -0.91
N HIS A 5 -20.56 -5.50 -1.45
CA HIS A 5 -19.57 -6.28 -0.72
C HIS A 5 -18.29 -5.47 -0.50
N HIS A 6 -17.83 -4.77 -1.53
CA HIS A 6 -16.70 -3.87 -1.49
C HIS A 6 -16.93 -2.69 -0.51
N ALA A 7 -18.10 -2.04 -0.58
CA ALA A 7 -18.41 -0.92 0.31
C ALA A 7 -18.42 -1.33 1.79
N VAL A 8 -18.99 -2.50 2.12
CA VAL A 8 -19.00 -3.01 3.50
C VAL A 8 -17.58 -3.36 3.95
N SER A 9 -16.72 -3.91 3.07
CA SER A 9 -15.32 -4.18 3.41
C SER A 9 -14.58 -2.90 3.82
N HIS A 10 -14.79 -1.79 3.12
CA HIS A 10 -14.22 -0.50 3.52
C HIS A 10 -14.72 -0.04 4.89
N VAL A 11 -16.03 -0.16 5.17
CA VAL A 11 -16.57 0.22 6.49
C VAL A 11 -15.93 -0.60 7.60
N MET A 12 -15.83 -1.90 7.42
CA MET A 12 -15.25 -2.79 8.44
C MET A 12 -13.75 -2.56 8.65
N GLU A 13 -13.01 -2.30 7.57
CA GLU A 13 -11.59 -1.92 7.64
C GLU A 13 -11.42 -0.60 8.38
N MET A 14 -12.16 0.45 7.99
CA MET A 14 -12.07 1.78 8.60
C MET A 14 -12.49 1.82 10.07
N THR A 15 -13.36 0.90 10.49
CA THR A 15 -13.87 0.81 11.87
C THR A 15 -13.16 -0.26 12.71
N GLY A 16 -12.08 -0.89 12.20
CA GLY A 16 -11.30 -1.87 12.95
C GLY A 16 -12.05 -3.15 13.29
N ARG A 17 -12.87 -3.68 12.37
CA ARG A 17 -13.72 -4.86 12.57
C ARG A 17 -13.31 -6.03 11.65
N PRO A 18 -12.04 -6.52 11.73
CA PRO A 18 -11.52 -7.50 10.77
C PRO A 18 -12.21 -8.86 10.87
N GLN A 19 -12.58 -9.35 12.09
CA GLN A 19 -13.27 -10.63 12.24
C GLN A 19 -14.65 -10.62 11.57
N GLU A 20 -15.38 -9.52 11.74
CA GLU A 20 -16.69 -9.36 11.09
C GLU A 20 -16.52 -9.19 9.56
N GLY A 21 -15.46 -8.51 9.15
CA GLY A 21 -15.09 -8.37 7.74
C GLY A 21 -14.86 -9.72 7.06
N LEU A 22 -14.02 -10.59 7.66
CA LEU A 22 -13.81 -11.96 7.17
C LEU A 22 -15.12 -12.75 7.10
N LYS A 23 -15.89 -12.79 8.19
CA LYS A 23 -17.17 -13.48 8.21
C LYS A 23 -18.15 -12.98 7.15
N TRP A 24 -18.19 -11.67 6.93
CA TRP A 24 -18.99 -11.05 5.88
C TRP A 24 -18.56 -11.51 4.49
N MET A 25 -17.26 -11.48 4.22
CA MET A 25 -16.71 -11.84 2.91
C MET A 25 -16.88 -13.33 2.62
N ASP A 26 -16.56 -14.21 3.57
CA ASP A 26 -16.68 -15.66 3.44
C ASP A 26 -18.12 -16.09 3.15
N SER A 27 -19.09 -15.55 3.90
CA SER A 27 -20.51 -15.89 3.71
C SER A 27 -21.08 -15.44 2.36
N ARG A 28 -20.34 -14.64 1.58
CA ARG A 28 -20.78 -14.05 0.31
C ARG A 28 -19.80 -14.26 -0.83
N GLU A 29 -18.79 -15.08 -0.62
CA GLU A 29 -17.72 -15.30 -1.60
C GLU A 29 -18.28 -15.68 -2.98
N ALA A 30 -19.24 -16.59 -3.05
CA ALA A 30 -19.90 -16.98 -4.30
C ALA A 30 -20.56 -15.82 -5.06
N LEU A 31 -20.83 -14.69 -4.41
CA LEU A 31 -21.46 -13.52 -5.04
C LEU A 31 -20.46 -12.53 -5.63
N TRP A 32 -19.20 -12.55 -5.21
CA TRP A 32 -18.18 -11.61 -5.65
C TRP A 32 -16.93 -12.27 -6.24
N ASN A 33 -16.69 -13.57 -6.00
CA ASN A 33 -15.50 -14.30 -6.49
C ASN A 33 -15.68 -14.91 -7.89
N GLY A 34 -16.70 -14.48 -8.64
CA GLY A 34 -16.92 -14.99 -10.00
C GLY A 34 -15.95 -14.39 -11.03
N ALA A 35 -15.65 -15.14 -12.10
CA ALA A 35 -14.75 -14.70 -13.19
C ALA A 35 -15.17 -13.38 -13.86
N ASN A 36 -16.47 -13.04 -13.83
CA ASN A 36 -17.01 -11.80 -14.38
C ASN A 36 -16.98 -10.62 -13.39
N CYS A 37 -16.44 -10.80 -12.19
CA CYS A 37 -16.28 -9.72 -11.21
C CYS A 37 -14.99 -8.94 -11.50
N ASN A 38 -15.11 -7.78 -12.12
CA ASN A 38 -13.95 -6.94 -12.45
C ASN A 38 -13.15 -6.48 -11.22
N ASN A 39 -13.78 -6.44 -10.04
CA ASN A 39 -13.16 -5.99 -8.80
C ASN A 39 -12.72 -7.15 -7.89
N ARG A 40 -12.74 -8.39 -8.38
CA ARG A 40 -12.42 -9.60 -7.60
C ARG A 40 -11.07 -9.49 -6.89
N VAL A 41 -10.04 -9.11 -7.62
CA VAL A 41 -8.67 -8.93 -7.08
C VAL A 41 -8.65 -7.94 -5.93
N HIS A 42 -9.33 -6.82 -6.06
CA HIS A 42 -9.39 -5.79 -5.02
C HIS A 42 -10.20 -6.23 -3.78
N ILE A 43 -11.24 -7.05 -3.99
CA ILE A 43 -12.01 -7.62 -2.86
C ILE A 43 -11.15 -8.65 -2.11
N TRP A 44 -10.42 -9.52 -2.80
CA TRP A 44 -9.44 -10.41 -2.19
C TRP A 44 -8.35 -9.65 -1.42
N TRP A 45 -7.89 -8.53 -1.96
CA TRP A 45 -6.95 -7.67 -1.28
C TRP A 45 -7.52 -7.13 0.04
N HIS A 46 -8.78 -6.70 0.12
CA HIS A 46 -9.43 -6.33 1.38
C HIS A 46 -9.48 -7.50 2.36
N LYS A 47 -9.75 -8.71 1.88
CA LYS A 47 -9.74 -9.91 2.73
C LYS A 47 -8.34 -10.17 3.31
N ALA A 48 -7.30 -9.99 2.51
CA ALA A 48 -5.92 -10.07 2.98
C ALA A 48 -5.60 -9.01 4.05
N LEU A 49 -6.11 -7.78 3.92
CA LEU A 49 -5.95 -6.76 4.96
C LEU A 49 -6.60 -7.17 6.29
N PHE A 50 -7.75 -7.84 6.27
CA PHE A 50 -8.36 -8.35 7.50
C PHE A 50 -7.49 -9.43 8.14
N PHE A 51 -6.90 -10.34 7.37
CA PHE A 51 -5.96 -11.31 7.91
C PHE A 51 -4.73 -10.64 8.53
N ILE A 52 -4.19 -9.61 7.88
CA ILE A 52 -3.07 -8.83 8.43
C ILE A 52 -3.47 -8.19 9.78
N GLU A 53 -4.64 -7.54 9.86
CA GLU A 53 -5.13 -6.95 11.10
C GLU A 53 -5.35 -7.97 12.23
N LEU A 54 -5.48 -9.24 11.90
CA LEU A 54 -5.57 -10.34 12.88
C LEU A 54 -4.22 -11.00 13.19
N GLY A 55 -3.12 -10.52 12.61
CA GLY A 55 -1.80 -11.12 12.75
C GLY A 55 -1.61 -12.43 11.98
N GLN A 56 -2.52 -12.74 11.07
CA GLN A 56 -2.52 -13.95 10.24
C GLN A 56 -1.83 -13.65 8.89
N PHE A 57 -0.52 -13.49 8.94
CA PHE A 57 0.26 -13.00 7.79
C PHE A 57 0.45 -14.05 6.71
N ASP A 58 0.54 -15.33 7.09
CA ASP A 58 0.67 -16.43 6.13
C ASP A 58 -0.60 -16.60 5.30
N GLU A 59 -1.78 -16.41 5.91
CA GLU A 59 -3.06 -16.41 5.23
C GLU A 59 -3.19 -15.24 4.25
N ALA A 60 -2.69 -14.06 4.63
CA ALA A 60 -2.65 -12.91 3.73
C ALA A 60 -1.73 -13.14 2.53
N LEU A 61 -0.57 -13.81 2.75
CA LEU A 61 0.36 -14.16 1.68
C LEU A 61 -0.22 -15.26 0.77
N ALA A 62 -0.93 -16.25 1.33
CA ALA A 62 -1.63 -17.26 0.54
C ALA A 62 -2.68 -16.63 -0.38
N ILE A 63 -3.41 -15.61 0.07
CA ILE A 63 -4.33 -14.86 -0.81
C ILE A 63 -3.57 -14.20 -1.98
N TYR A 64 -2.37 -13.67 -1.76
CA TYR A 64 -1.55 -13.15 -2.85
C TYR A 64 -1.26 -14.23 -3.90
N ASP A 65 -0.80 -15.40 -3.45
CA ASP A 65 -0.33 -16.48 -4.32
C ASP A 65 -1.50 -17.19 -5.04
N ASP A 66 -2.60 -17.45 -4.35
CA ASP A 66 -3.68 -18.31 -4.82
C ASP A 66 -4.84 -17.54 -5.47
N GLU A 67 -5.12 -16.33 -4.99
CA GLU A 67 -6.35 -15.61 -5.33
C GLU A 67 -6.13 -14.28 -6.06
N ILE A 68 -4.98 -13.65 -5.90
CA ILE A 68 -4.68 -12.37 -6.55
C ILE A 68 -3.85 -12.58 -7.81
N LEU A 69 -2.64 -13.11 -7.68
CA LEU A 69 -1.68 -13.21 -8.77
C LEU A 69 -2.22 -14.03 -9.96
N PRO A 70 -2.84 -15.23 -9.77
CA PRO A 70 -3.28 -16.06 -10.90
C PRO A 70 -4.45 -15.49 -11.69
N VAL A 71 -5.22 -14.58 -11.10
CA VAL A 71 -6.49 -14.11 -11.68
C VAL A 71 -6.49 -12.63 -12.04
N MET A 72 -5.47 -11.88 -11.62
CA MET A 72 -5.40 -10.46 -11.94
C MET A 72 -5.11 -10.24 -13.42
N ARG A 73 -5.68 -9.17 -13.95
CA ARG A 73 -5.27 -8.66 -15.26
C ARG A 73 -4.08 -7.72 -15.06
N PRO A 74 -3.09 -7.73 -15.97
CA PRO A 74 -1.92 -6.86 -15.87
C PRO A 74 -2.28 -5.42 -16.27
N VAL A 75 -3.15 -4.79 -15.49
CA VAL A 75 -3.53 -3.38 -15.62
C VAL A 75 -3.14 -2.64 -14.35
N ALA A 76 -2.67 -1.41 -14.47
CA ALA A 76 -2.09 -0.66 -13.36
C ALA A 76 -2.98 -0.61 -12.12
N THR A 77 -4.30 -0.43 -12.27
CA THR A 77 -5.25 -0.39 -11.16
C THR A 77 -5.39 -1.73 -10.40
N GLN A 78 -5.10 -2.86 -11.05
CA GLN A 78 -5.07 -4.16 -10.37
C GLN A 78 -3.70 -4.45 -9.76
N LEU A 79 -2.61 -4.07 -10.43
CA LEU A 79 -1.24 -4.25 -9.95
C LEU A 79 -0.93 -3.50 -8.64
N CYS A 80 -1.65 -2.42 -8.35
CA CYS A 80 -1.53 -1.72 -7.07
C CYS A 80 -1.87 -2.62 -5.87
N ASN A 81 -2.80 -3.58 -6.02
CA ASN A 81 -3.23 -4.43 -4.90
C ASN A 81 -2.11 -5.39 -4.43
N PRO A 82 -1.53 -6.25 -5.29
CA PRO A 82 -0.42 -7.11 -4.90
C PRO A 82 0.80 -6.30 -4.44
N THR A 83 1.14 -5.20 -5.09
CA THR A 83 2.25 -4.32 -4.69
C THR A 83 2.05 -3.80 -3.27
N ALA A 84 0.87 -3.26 -2.97
CA ALA A 84 0.55 -2.74 -1.64
C ALA A 84 0.49 -3.84 -0.57
N LEU A 85 0.08 -5.06 -0.94
CA LEU A 85 0.03 -6.19 -0.02
C LEU A 85 1.44 -6.66 0.36
N LEU A 86 2.31 -6.91 -0.64
CA LEU A 86 3.69 -7.32 -0.38
C LEU A 86 4.46 -6.28 0.45
N TRP A 87 4.29 -5.00 0.15
CA TRP A 87 4.94 -3.94 0.91
C TRP A 87 4.54 -3.96 2.38
N ARG A 88 3.24 -4.11 2.69
CA ARG A 88 2.76 -4.20 4.08
C ARG A 88 3.32 -5.42 4.79
N LEU A 89 3.34 -6.57 4.14
CA LEU A 89 3.87 -7.80 4.72
C LEU A 89 5.37 -7.66 5.04
N GLU A 90 6.14 -7.02 4.16
CA GLU A 90 7.56 -6.76 4.43
C GLU A 90 7.80 -5.71 5.52
N LEU A 91 6.95 -4.68 5.64
CA LEU A 91 6.99 -3.78 6.80
C LEU A 91 6.80 -4.54 8.12
N LEU A 92 6.02 -5.63 8.09
CA LEU A 92 5.78 -6.50 9.23
C LEU A 92 6.84 -7.61 9.41
N GLY A 93 7.86 -7.63 8.57
CA GLY A 93 9.01 -8.53 8.68
C GLY A 93 8.88 -9.84 7.91
N LEU A 94 7.86 -10.01 7.04
CA LEU A 94 7.81 -11.15 6.14
C LEU A 94 8.75 -10.92 4.94
N ASP A 95 9.30 -12.02 4.42
CA ASP A 95 10.06 -12.01 3.18
C ASP A 95 9.12 -12.30 2.00
N ALA A 96 9.00 -11.35 1.08
CA ALA A 96 8.21 -11.55 -0.14
C ALA A 96 8.89 -12.49 -1.16
N GLY A 97 10.17 -12.84 -0.96
CA GLY A 97 10.93 -13.71 -1.85
C GLY A 97 11.00 -13.16 -3.29
N SER A 98 10.78 -14.04 -4.27
CA SER A 98 10.82 -13.67 -5.71
C SER A 98 9.58 -12.91 -6.21
N ARG A 99 8.56 -12.70 -5.38
CA ARG A 99 7.27 -12.11 -5.82
C ARG A 99 7.41 -10.72 -6.42
N TRP A 100 8.40 -9.94 -5.99
CA TRP A 100 8.70 -8.65 -6.59
C TRP A 100 9.21 -8.76 -8.03
N GLN A 101 10.03 -9.79 -8.32
CA GLN A 101 10.51 -10.09 -9.66
C GLN A 101 9.39 -10.57 -10.59
N ASP A 102 8.37 -11.23 -10.04
CA ASP A 102 7.18 -11.66 -10.79
C ASP A 102 6.25 -10.47 -11.13
N LEU A 103 6.16 -9.47 -10.26
CA LEU A 103 5.33 -8.28 -10.48
C LEU A 103 5.96 -7.26 -11.43
N LEU A 104 7.26 -7.08 -11.40
CA LEU A 104 7.93 -6.01 -12.13
C LEU A 104 7.71 -6.05 -13.64
N PRO A 105 7.79 -7.21 -14.34
CA PRO A 105 7.50 -7.28 -15.78
C PRO A 105 6.09 -6.80 -16.13
N LEU A 106 5.10 -7.10 -15.28
CA LEU A 106 3.72 -6.66 -15.46
C LEU A 106 3.58 -5.14 -15.33
N TRP A 107 4.34 -4.53 -14.44
CA TRP A 107 4.42 -3.07 -14.33
C TRP A 107 5.10 -2.44 -15.55
N HIS A 108 6.17 -3.06 -16.09
CA HIS A 108 6.84 -2.56 -17.29
C HIS A 108 5.89 -2.38 -18.48
N GLU A 109 4.95 -3.31 -18.67
CA GLU A 109 3.92 -3.22 -19.71
C GLU A 109 2.98 -2.02 -19.54
N GLN A 110 2.86 -1.48 -18.33
CA GLN A 110 1.92 -0.40 -17.99
C GLN A 110 2.59 0.98 -17.96
N LEU A 111 3.93 1.08 -17.96
CA LEU A 111 4.63 2.36 -17.77
C LEU A 111 4.34 3.37 -18.88
N ALA A 112 4.16 2.90 -20.14
CA ALA A 112 3.94 3.75 -21.31
C ALA A 112 2.52 4.29 -21.36
N GLY A 113 2.02 5.15 -20.71
CA GLY A 113 0.63 5.67 -20.72
C GLY A 113 0.04 5.82 -19.34
N MET A 114 0.82 5.59 -18.33
CA MET A 114 0.42 5.81 -16.95
C MET A 114 0.39 7.32 -16.62
N TYR A 115 -0.78 7.79 -16.13
CA TYR A 115 -1.02 9.17 -15.73
C TYR A 115 -1.78 9.21 -14.40
N SER A 116 -1.26 8.52 -13.39
CA SER A 116 -1.89 8.48 -12.07
C SER A 116 -0.80 8.47 -11.00
N PRO A 117 -0.73 9.51 -10.14
CA PRO A 117 0.19 9.54 -9.01
C PRO A 117 0.15 8.26 -8.19
N PHE A 118 -1.06 7.74 -7.91
CA PHE A 118 -1.27 6.51 -7.16
C PHE A 118 -0.61 5.29 -7.83
N ASN A 119 -0.86 5.08 -9.12
CA ASN A 119 -0.31 3.94 -9.84
C ASN A 119 1.22 4.01 -9.95
N GLU A 120 1.75 5.20 -10.23
CA GLU A 120 3.20 5.40 -10.41
C GLU A 120 3.99 5.23 -9.12
N ILE A 121 3.42 5.61 -7.97
CA ILE A 121 4.01 5.30 -6.66
C ILE A 121 4.13 3.78 -6.47
N HIS A 122 3.09 3.01 -6.79
CA HIS A 122 3.14 1.54 -6.66
C HIS A 122 4.13 0.91 -7.65
N ALA A 123 4.19 1.41 -8.89
CA ALA A 123 5.20 0.97 -9.85
C ALA A 123 6.63 1.26 -9.36
N ALA A 124 6.86 2.45 -8.78
CA ALA A 124 8.15 2.81 -8.20
C ALA A 124 8.53 1.88 -7.03
N MET A 125 7.58 1.56 -6.16
CA MET A 125 7.78 0.59 -5.06
C MET A 125 8.18 -0.79 -5.59
N SER A 126 7.49 -1.28 -6.62
CA SER A 126 7.81 -2.57 -7.24
C SER A 126 9.21 -2.56 -7.87
N ALA A 127 9.59 -1.50 -8.59
CA ALA A 127 10.92 -1.36 -9.18
C ALA A 127 12.02 -1.32 -8.11
N LEU A 128 11.82 -0.59 -7.01
CA LEU A 128 12.76 -0.52 -5.88
C LEU A 128 12.95 -1.90 -5.25
N LYS A 129 11.87 -2.62 -4.97
CA LYS A 129 11.92 -3.93 -4.29
C LYS A 129 12.46 -5.04 -5.19
N ALA A 130 12.28 -4.93 -6.51
CA ALA A 130 12.89 -5.83 -7.48
C ALA A 130 14.35 -5.45 -7.83
N ASN A 131 14.92 -4.40 -7.22
CA ASN A 131 16.25 -3.86 -7.47
C ASN A 131 16.46 -3.37 -8.91
N ASP A 132 15.41 -2.91 -9.59
CA ASP A 132 15.49 -2.31 -10.92
C ASP A 132 15.64 -0.78 -10.82
N CYS A 133 16.86 -0.32 -10.53
CA CYS A 133 17.17 1.09 -10.47
C CYS A 133 16.88 1.86 -11.78
N PRO A 134 17.16 1.32 -13.00
CA PRO A 134 16.77 1.98 -14.25
C PRO A 134 15.26 2.23 -14.35
N ALA A 135 14.42 1.25 -14.03
CA ALA A 135 12.97 1.40 -14.06
C ALA A 135 12.52 2.46 -13.05
N TYR A 136 12.98 2.39 -11.79
CA TYR A 136 12.68 3.40 -10.77
C TYR A 136 13.05 4.80 -11.23
N ASN A 137 14.26 5.01 -11.73
CA ASN A 137 14.74 6.32 -12.20
C ASN A 137 13.90 6.86 -13.36
N SER A 138 13.46 5.99 -14.28
CA SER A 138 12.58 6.36 -15.39
C SER A 138 11.21 6.82 -14.87
N ILE A 139 10.62 6.07 -13.94
CA ILE A 139 9.33 6.42 -13.31
C ILE A 139 9.43 7.76 -12.60
N LEU A 140 10.44 7.93 -11.74
CA LEU A 140 10.65 9.17 -10.98
C LEU A 140 10.86 10.38 -11.89
N LYS A 141 11.64 10.22 -12.98
CA LYS A 141 11.85 11.27 -14.00
C LYS A 141 10.52 11.68 -14.63
N ASN A 142 9.68 10.72 -14.99
CA ASN A 142 8.37 10.98 -15.58
C ASN A 142 7.44 11.71 -14.58
N MET A 143 7.41 11.28 -13.32
CA MET A 143 6.65 11.95 -12.27
C MET A 143 7.09 13.41 -12.08
N LYS A 144 8.42 13.67 -12.01
CA LYS A 144 8.99 15.02 -11.92
C LYS A 144 8.60 15.89 -13.13
N SER A 145 8.68 15.35 -14.34
CA SER A 145 8.27 16.06 -15.55
C SER A 145 6.79 16.44 -15.52
N ARG A 146 5.92 15.55 -15.02
CA ARG A 146 4.48 15.83 -14.89
C ARG A 146 4.20 16.87 -13.81
N GLY A 147 4.96 16.86 -12.72
CA GLY A 147 4.87 17.86 -11.66
C GLY A 147 5.26 19.28 -12.10
N GLN A 148 6.03 19.40 -13.17
CA GLN A 148 6.39 20.70 -13.77
C GLN A 148 5.40 21.17 -14.83
N GLY A 149 4.39 20.35 -15.18
CA GLY A 149 3.38 20.70 -16.17
C GLY A 149 2.34 21.70 -15.66
N ASN A 150 1.51 22.17 -16.59
CA ASN A 150 0.42 23.13 -16.28
C ASN A 150 -0.97 22.45 -16.20
N ASN A 151 -1.03 21.12 -15.97
CA ASN A 151 -2.28 20.39 -15.84
C ASN A 151 -2.73 20.30 -14.37
N GLU A 152 -3.98 19.94 -14.14
CA GLU A 152 -4.58 19.83 -12.80
C GLU A 152 -3.90 18.81 -11.88
N LEU A 153 -3.21 17.81 -12.44
CA LEU A 153 -2.49 16.79 -11.66
C LEU A 153 -1.06 17.22 -11.29
N ALA A 154 -0.52 18.27 -11.89
CA ALA A 154 0.86 18.70 -11.62
C ALA A 154 1.14 18.94 -10.12
N PRO A 155 0.25 19.59 -9.34
CA PRO A 155 0.46 19.71 -7.90
C PRO A 155 0.45 18.35 -7.17
N ALA A 156 -0.39 17.40 -7.58
CA ALA A 156 -0.41 16.07 -6.98
C ALA A 156 0.90 15.30 -7.23
N TYR A 157 1.51 15.48 -8.39
CA TYR A 157 2.83 14.92 -8.67
C TYR A 157 3.94 15.61 -7.88
N ASN A 158 4.02 16.94 -7.97
CA ASN A 158 5.13 17.70 -7.40
C ASN A 158 5.10 17.71 -5.87
N GLU A 159 3.93 17.89 -5.28
CA GLU A 159 3.78 18.08 -3.84
C GLU A 159 3.58 16.77 -3.07
N VAL A 160 3.17 15.68 -3.73
CA VAL A 160 2.83 14.43 -3.05
C VAL A 160 3.55 13.22 -3.65
N ALA A 161 3.38 12.93 -4.95
CA ALA A 161 3.84 11.67 -5.51
C ALA A 161 5.37 11.58 -5.60
N VAL A 162 6.04 12.65 -6.02
CA VAL A 162 7.52 12.69 -6.08
C VAL A 162 8.13 12.56 -4.69
N PRO A 163 7.73 13.34 -3.67
CA PRO A 163 8.21 13.14 -2.30
C PRO A 163 8.00 11.72 -1.77
N ILE A 164 6.85 11.11 -2.02
CA ILE A 164 6.59 9.72 -1.60
C ILE A 164 7.55 8.75 -2.32
N ALA A 165 7.69 8.84 -3.64
CA ALA A 165 8.58 7.95 -4.38
C ALA A 165 10.04 8.06 -3.93
N GLU A 166 10.52 9.27 -3.66
CA GLU A 166 11.85 9.52 -3.10
C GLU A 166 12.00 8.96 -1.69
N ALA A 167 10.97 9.12 -0.85
CA ALA A 167 10.95 8.55 0.49
C ALA A 167 10.98 7.02 0.48
N MET A 168 10.23 6.36 -0.45
CA MET A 168 10.27 4.90 -0.60
C MET A 168 11.67 4.42 -0.98
N ASN A 169 12.37 5.15 -1.85
CA ASN A 169 13.76 4.84 -2.18
C ASN A 169 14.69 4.96 -0.97
N LYS A 170 14.55 6.04 -0.19
CA LYS A 170 15.30 6.23 1.06
C LYS A 170 15.02 5.08 2.05
N PHE A 171 13.75 4.73 2.21
CA PHE A 171 13.34 3.64 3.10
C PHE A 171 13.97 2.30 2.71
N VAL A 172 13.95 1.93 1.43
CA VAL A 172 14.54 0.69 0.93
C VAL A 172 16.06 0.65 1.12
N ASN A 173 16.73 1.80 1.02
CA ASN A 173 18.18 1.93 1.22
C ASN A 173 18.60 2.01 2.71
N GLY A 174 17.64 2.02 3.66
CA GLY A 174 17.93 2.13 5.09
C GLY A 174 18.07 3.55 5.61
N ASP A 175 17.87 4.55 4.76
CA ASP A 175 17.93 5.98 5.12
C ASP A 175 16.59 6.40 5.77
N TYR A 176 16.22 5.74 6.87
CA TYR A 176 14.88 5.84 7.48
C TYR A 176 14.53 7.24 7.95
N LYS A 177 15.50 7.98 8.51
CA LYS A 177 15.29 9.37 8.93
C LYS A 177 14.92 10.27 7.76
N GLU A 178 15.66 10.18 6.64
CA GLU A 178 15.38 10.96 5.45
C GLU A 178 14.04 10.55 4.81
N ALA A 179 13.71 9.24 4.84
CA ALA A 179 12.41 8.75 4.39
C ALA A 179 11.27 9.38 5.20
N LEU A 180 11.39 9.42 6.54
CA LEU A 180 10.42 10.04 7.43
C LEU A 180 10.29 11.55 7.16
N ASP A 181 11.42 12.26 7.04
CA ASP A 181 11.45 13.70 6.78
C ASP A 181 10.77 14.08 5.45
N ASN A 182 10.84 13.20 4.44
CA ASN A 182 10.15 13.39 3.16
C ASN A 182 8.64 13.08 3.26
N LEU A 183 8.23 12.13 4.12
CA LEU A 183 6.84 11.70 4.23
C LEU A 183 5.99 12.59 5.13
N LEU A 184 6.53 13.09 6.23
CA LEU A 184 5.79 13.91 7.21
C LEU A 184 5.10 15.14 6.57
N PRO A 185 5.77 15.93 5.70
CA PRO A 185 5.13 17.09 5.08
C PRO A 185 3.94 16.76 4.17
N VAL A 186 3.88 15.55 3.63
CA VAL A 186 2.82 15.13 2.70
C VAL A 186 1.65 14.43 3.38
N GLN A 187 1.74 14.09 4.68
CA GLN A 187 0.72 13.34 5.42
C GLN A 187 -0.69 13.93 5.22
N GLY A 188 -0.88 15.20 5.48
CA GLY A 188 -2.16 15.88 5.33
C GLY A 188 -2.68 16.01 3.89
N SER A 189 -1.84 15.70 2.89
CA SER A 189 -2.12 15.83 1.47
C SER A 189 -2.20 14.49 0.73
N LEU A 190 -2.10 13.35 1.41
CA LEU A 190 -2.10 12.01 0.81
C LEU A 190 -3.32 11.75 -0.08
N TRP A 191 -4.45 12.38 0.20
CA TRP A 191 -5.66 12.24 -0.63
C TRP A 191 -5.44 12.67 -2.09
N ARG A 192 -4.48 13.55 -2.36
CA ARG A 192 -4.14 14.04 -3.71
C ARG A 192 -3.49 12.98 -4.60
N MET A 193 -2.87 11.94 -4.01
CA MET A 193 -2.33 10.84 -4.82
C MET A 193 -3.42 9.98 -5.46
N GLY A 194 -4.65 10.03 -4.94
CA GLY A 194 -5.75 9.14 -5.30
C GLY A 194 -5.83 7.92 -4.38
N GLY A 195 -6.64 6.94 -4.78
CA GLY A 195 -6.92 5.76 -3.97
C GLY A 195 -7.87 6.00 -2.79
N SER A 196 -8.30 4.93 -2.14
CA SER A 196 -9.11 4.96 -0.92
C SER A 196 -8.26 5.20 0.32
N ILE A 197 -8.90 5.43 1.47
CA ILE A 197 -8.21 5.51 2.78
C ILE A 197 -7.41 4.23 3.03
N ALA A 198 -8.03 3.05 2.88
CA ALA A 198 -7.36 1.76 3.04
C ALA A 198 -6.12 1.60 2.14
N GLN A 199 -6.17 2.12 0.92
CA GLN A 199 -5.05 2.06 -0.01
C GLN A 199 -3.92 3.03 0.36
N ARG A 200 -4.24 4.24 0.82
CA ARG A 200 -3.23 5.24 1.24
C ARG A 200 -2.60 4.93 2.60
N ASP A 201 -3.27 4.19 3.44
CA ASP A 201 -2.81 3.78 4.77
C ASP A 201 -1.42 3.10 4.76
N LEU A 202 -1.05 2.48 3.67
CA LEU A 202 0.29 1.94 3.39
C LEU A 202 1.39 3.01 3.56
N ILE A 203 1.15 4.27 3.16
CA ILE A 203 2.12 5.36 3.31
C ILE A 203 2.29 5.72 4.79
N GLU A 204 1.18 5.75 5.53
CA GLU A 204 1.21 5.99 6.98
C GLU A 204 1.94 4.87 7.74
N TRP A 205 1.76 3.61 7.34
CA TRP A 205 2.54 2.49 7.90
C TRP A 205 4.05 2.68 7.65
N THR A 206 4.39 3.13 6.45
CA THR A 206 5.81 3.40 6.10
C THR A 206 6.37 4.55 6.92
N MET A 207 5.58 5.60 7.23
CA MET A 207 5.99 6.68 8.13
C MET A 207 6.27 6.16 9.54
N VAL A 208 5.37 5.35 10.09
CA VAL A 208 5.54 4.75 11.43
C VAL A 208 6.80 3.90 11.47
N GLU A 209 6.96 2.98 10.51
CA GLU A 209 8.14 2.10 10.44
C GLU A 209 9.44 2.89 10.23
N ALA A 210 9.41 3.93 9.39
CA ALA A 210 10.57 4.81 9.22
C ALA A 210 10.94 5.50 10.53
N GLY A 211 9.96 5.99 11.28
CA GLY A 211 10.18 6.60 12.58
C GLY A 211 10.76 5.63 13.62
N ILE A 212 10.23 4.41 13.68
CA ILE A 212 10.73 3.34 14.57
C ILE A 212 12.19 3.01 14.21
N ARG A 213 12.46 2.70 12.94
CA ARG A 213 13.80 2.28 12.48
C ARG A 213 14.83 3.42 12.51
N ALA A 214 14.39 4.67 12.41
CA ALA A 214 15.24 5.85 12.58
C ALA A 214 15.54 6.19 14.06
N GLY A 215 14.86 5.56 15.03
CA GLY A 215 14.94 5.93 16.43
C GLY A 215 14.22 7.22 16.80
N GLU A 216 13.38 7.74 15.92
CA GLU A 216 12.56 8.95 16.13
C GLU A 216 11.31 8.62 16.97
N LYS A 217 11.52 8.07 18.17
CA LYS A 217 10.49 7.49 19.05
C LYS A 217 9.30 8.43 19.28
N ASN A 218 9.52 9.71 19.51
CA ASN A 218 8.43 10.65 19.79
C ASN A 218 7.52 10.87 18.57
N VAL A 219 8.10 10.96 17.39
CA VAL A 219 7.36 11.13 16.14
C VAL A 219 6.56 9.86 15.83
N ALA A 220 7.22 8.70 15.88
CA ALA A 220 6.57 7.42 15.65
C ALA A 220 5.44 7.16 16.67
N MET A 221 5.64 7.50 17.95
CA MET A 221 4.61 7.40 18.97
C MET A 221 3.39 8.30 18.67
N SER A 222 3.63 9.54 18.19
CA SER A 222 2.55 10.43 17.79
C SER A 222 1.73 9.84 16.64
N LEU A 223 2.40 9.33 15.60
CA LEU A 223 1.76 8.69 14.47
C LEU A 223 0.94 7.45 14.89
N VAL A 224 1.48 6.59 15.76
CA VAL A 224 0.76 5.40 16.25
C VAL A 224 -0.44 5.80 17.10
N ASN A 225 -0.33 6.83 17.95
CA ASN A 225 -1.45 7.30 18.78
C ASN A 225 -2.59 7.87 17.92
N GLU A 226 -2.28 8.61 16.84
CA GLU A 226 -3.27 9.07 15.88
C GLU A 226 -4.03 7.88 15.27
N ARG A 227 -3.33 6.83 14.86
CA ARG A 227 -3.91 5.59 14.32
C ARG A 227 -4.75 4.84 15.35
N LEU A 228 -4.28 4.73 16.59
CA LEU A 228 -5.03 4.10 17.70
C LEU A 228 -6.30 4.87 18.06
N SER A 229 -6.35 6.19 17.86
CA SER A 229 -7.56 6.99 18.11
C SER A 229 -8.73 6.58 17.19
N SER A 230 -8.43 6.10 15.99
CA SER A 230 -9.43 5.64 15.02
C SER A 230 -9.65 4.13 15.04
N ARG A 231 -8.63 3.34 15.40
CA ARG A 231 -8.65 1.87 15.45
C ARG A 231 -7.96 1.38 16.73
N PRO A 232 -8.62 1.52 17.91
CA PRO A 232 -8.00 1.23 19.20
C PRO A 232 -7.65 -0.25 19.39
N ASP A 233 -8.39 -1.15 18.76
CA ASP A 233 -8.20 -2.61 18.87
C ASP A 233 -7.33 -3.21 17.75
N SER A 234 -6.68 -2.37 16.93
CA SER A 234 -5.80 -2.84 15.85
C SER A 234 -4.56 -3.55 16.40
N VAL A 235 -4.41 -4.82 16.04
CA VAL A 235 -3.22 -5.63 16.39
C VAL A 235 -1.95 -5.02 15.77
N ILE A 236 -2.05 -4.45 14.58
CA ILE A 236 -0.92 -3.82 13.89
C ILE A 236 -0.49 -2.54 14.60
N ASN A 237 -1.43 -1.67 15.00
CA ASN A 237 -1.09 -0.47 15.75
C ASN A 237 -0.50 -0.82 17.13
N ALA A 238 -1.00 -1.87 17.79
CA ALA A 238 -0.41 -2.37 19.03
C ALA A 238 1.01 -2.91 18.83
N ARG A 239 1.27 -3.60 17.71
CA ARG A 239 2.61 -4.08 17.33
C ARG A 239 3.57 -2.89 17.11
N PHE A 240 3.17 -1.86 16.38
CA PHE A 240 3.96 -0.65 16.21
C PHE A 240 4.29 0.01 17.55
N MET A 241 3.32 0.07 18.46
CA MET A 241 3.53 0.62 19.81
C MET A 241 4.52 -0.24 20.60
N GLY A 242 4.45 -1.57 20.50
CA GLY A 242 5.39 -2.50 21.13
C GLY A 242 6.83 -2.27 20.67
N ASN A 243 7.03 -2.11 19.36
CA ASN A 243 8.36 -1.88 18.76
C ASN A 243 9.01 -0.56 19.21
N LEU A 244 8.23 0.40 19.74
CA LEU A 244 8.75 1.66 20.29
C LEU A 244 9.32 1.49 21.70
N GLY A 245 8.96 0.42 22.40
CA GLY A 245 9.42 0.12 23.76
C GLY A 245 10.78 -0.59 23.82
N GLU A 246 11.21 -1.15 22.71
CA GLU A 246 12.51 -1.83 22.55
C GLU A 246 13.60 -0.82 22.14
#